data_c9d717f34768ee9d69a5e11d0413ac20
#
_entry.id   c9d717f34768ee9d69a5e11d0413ac20
#
_cell.length_a   1.000
_cell.length_b   1.000
_cell.length_c   1.000
_cell.angle_alpha   90.00
_cell.angle_beta   90.00
_cell.angle_gamma   90.00
#
_symmetry.space_group_name_H-M   'P 1'
#
loop_
_entity.id
_entity.type
_entity.pdbx_description
1 polymer ?
#
loop_
_entity_poly.entity_id
_entity_poly.type
_entity_poly.pdbx_seq_one_letter_code
_entity_poly.pdbx_strand_id
1 'polypeptide(L)'
;MTKSNTRFKEGFNQCLDLIDGQDVGTELPGEVNIAEMLNISRTTVRNILSSLNDLGIIDWQGRVKTILRHSKKAERFSDRETSPVSEKIEGKFLEWILQGDIPPNTQLNELELARQFDVGTSTVREFLISFSRFGLIEKKLNHRWVLRGFTKEYALELSYVREMFELDAVRNFVDFPDDHPAWEKLDRLEEEHRSLLDHIETRFSRFSELDARFHATLTSVSKNRFVTEFQDIISLIFHFHYQWNKKDEKE
;
A
#
# COMPACT_ATOMS: atom_id res chain seq x y z
N MET A 1 6.63 -9.32 14.36
CA MET A 1 5.28 -9.91 14.11
C MET A 1 5.40 -10.86 12.92
N THR A 2 4.88 -12.07 13.01
CA THR A 2 4.99 -13.08 11.94
C THR A 2 4.00 -12.76 10.82
N LYS A 3 4.31 -13.12 9.54
CA LYS A 3 3.41 -13.03 8.36
C LYS A 3 1.99 -13.57 8.65
N SER A 4 1.87 -14.53 9.55
CA SER A 4 0.59 -15.11 10.02
C SER A 4 -0.30 -14.08 10.76
N ASN A 5 0.29 -13.15 11.51
CA ASN A 5 -0.47 -12.21 12.35
C ASN A 5 -1.08 -11.06 11.52
N THR A 6 -0.38 -10.56 10.51
CA THR A 6 -0.89 -9.50 9.62
C THR A 6 -2.04 -10.01 8.74
N ARG A 7 -1.89 -11.21 8.13
CA ARG A 7 -2.97 -11.84 7.36
C ARG A 7 -4.22 -12.15 8.20
N PHE A 8 -4.04 -12.50 9.47
CA PHE A 8 -5.17 -12.67 10.37
C PHE A 8 -5.90 -11.35 10.60
N LYS A 9 -5.17 -10.27 10.90
CA LYS A 9 -5.75 -8.95 11.18
C LYS A 9 -6.46 -8.34 9.97
N GLU A 10 -5.85 -8.45 8.80
CA GLU A 10 -6.45 -8.04 7.53
C GLU A 10 -7.73 -8.84 7.25
N GLY A 11 -7.65 -10.18 7.29
CA GLY A 11 -8.82 -11.04 7.09
C GLY A 11 -9.90 -10.83 8.16
N PHE A 12 -9.53 -10.46 9.39
CA PHE A 12 -10.49 -10.10 10.44
C PHE A 12 -11.28 -8.84 10.08
N ASN A 13 -10.60 -7.77 9.64
CA ASN A 13 -11.28 -6.56 9.18
C ASN A 13 -12.17 -6.82 7.97
N GLN A 14 -11.72 -7.62 7.00
CA GLN A 14 -12.52 -8.02 5.83
C GLN A 14 -13.76 -8.85 6.23
N CYS A 15 -13.63 -9.72 7.25
CA CYS A 15 -14.79 -10.41 7.82
C CYS A 15 -15.77 -9.46 8.50
N LEU A 16 -15.29 -8.41 9.17
CA LEU A 16 -16.15 -7.38 9.72
C LEU A 16 -16.88 -6.59 8.62
N ASP A 17 -16.21 -6.28 7.49
CA ASP A 17 -16.86 -5.63 6.33
C ASP A 17 -17.95 -6.51 5.74
N LEU A 18 -17.73 -7.84 5.65
CA LEU A 18 -18.72 -8.79 5.20
C LEU A 18 -19.95 -8.84 6.13
N ILE A 19 -19.74 -8.77 7.45
CA ILE A 19 -20.79 -8.77 8.48
C ILE A 19 -21.56 -7.45 8.45
N ASP A 20 -20.85 -6.32 8.39
CA ASP A 20 -21.48 -5.00 8.40
C ASP A 20 -22.28 -4.70 7.14
N GLY A 21 -22.02 -5.41 6.04
CA GLY A 21 -22.79 -5.38 4.79
C GLY A 21 -24.03 -6.27 4.77
N GLN A 22 -24.36 -6.98 5.88
CA GLN A 22 -25.50 -7.88 5.98
C GLN A 22 -26.37 -7.53 7.19
N ASP A 23 -27.64 -7.95 7.17
CA ASP A 23 -28.55 -7.71 8.27
C ASP A 23 -28.25 -8.60 9.49
N VAL A 24 -28.49 -8.08 10.68
CA VAL A 24 -28.43 -8.85 11.93
C VAL A 24 -29.44 -10.00 11.88
N GLY A 25 -29.03 -11.18 12.32
CA GLY A 25 -29.81 -12.41 12.22
C GLY A 25 -29.53 -13.23 10.96
N THR A 26 -28.76 -12.70 9.99
CA THR A 26 -28.35 -13.43 8.78
C THR A 26 -27.26 -14.46 9.10
N GLU A 27 -27.28 -15.58 8.39
CA GLU A 27 -26.24 -16.60 8.49
C GLU A 27 -25.06 -16.28 7.57
N LEU A 28 -23.84 -16.35 8.12
CA LEU A 28 -22.61 -16.19 7.34
C LEU A 28 -22.36 -17.44 6.45
N PRO A 29 -21.68 -17.26 5.31
CA PRO A 29 -21.23 -18.35 4.48
C PRO A 29 -20.37 -19.37 5.23
N GLY A 30 -20.26 -20.57 4.69
CA GLY A 30 -19.39 -21.62 5.22
C GLY A 30 -17.92 -21.24 5.22
N GLU A 31 -17.11 -21.85 6.11
CA GLU A 31 -15.67 -21.55 6.25
C GLU A 31 -14.89 -21.64 4.92
N VAL A 32 -15.29 -22.54 4.00
CA VAL A 32 -14.66 -22.70 2.69
C VAL A 32 -14.94 -21.48 1.82
N ASN A 33 -16.20 -21.04 1.76
CA ASN A 33 -16.60 -19.91 0.95
C ASN A 33 -15.96 -18.61 1.48
N ILE A 34 -15.92 -18.42 2.80
CA ILE A 34 -15.23 -17.27 3.40
C ILE A 34 -13.73 -17.31 3.06
N ALA A 35 -13.09 -18.47 3.12
CA ALA A 35 -11.68 -18.63 2.78
C ALA A 35 -11.38 -18.26 1.31
N GLU A 36 -12.26 -18.64 0.40
CA GLU A 36 -12.19 -18.30 -1.03
C GLU A 36 -12.44 -16.81 -1.26
N MET A 37 -13.50 -16.23 -0.66
CA MET A 37 -13.87 -14.82 -0.79
C MET A 37 -12.74 -13.89 -0.31
N LEU A 38 -12.09 -14.24 0.80
CA LEU A 38 -11.06 -13.42 1.43
C LEU A 38 -9.62 -13.83 1.04
N ASN A 39 -9.46 -14.83 0.20
CA ASN A 39 -8.17 -15.38 -0.23
C ASN A 39 -7.22 -15.72 0.95
N ILE A 40 -7.76 -16.35 2.00
CA ILE A 40 -7.02 -16.76 3.19
C ILE A 40 -7.24 -18.25 3.50
N SER A 41 -6.38 -18.83 4.34
CA SER A 41 -6.50 -20.25 4.70
C SER A 41 -7.73 -20.52 5.57
N ARG A 42 -8.33 -21.71 5.45
CA ARG A 42 -9.43 -22.16 6.31
C ARG A 42 -9.09 -22.10 7.81
N THR A 43 -7.84 -22.37 8.16
CA THR A 43 -7.37 -22.24 9.55
C THR A 43 -7.43 -20.79 10.03
N THR A 44 -7.03 -19.85 9.18
CA THR A 44 -7.14 -18.40 9.47
C THR A 44 -8.60 -18.00 9.64
N VAL A 45 -9.50 -18.44 8.74
CA VAL A 45 -10.96 -18.17 8.84
C VAL A 45 -11.50 -18.69 10.16
N ARG A 46 -11.16 -19.92 10.55
CA ARG A 46 -11.64 -20.50 11.81
C ARG A 46 -11.19 -19.70 13.03
N ASN A 47 -9.93 -19.24 13.05
CA ASN A 47 -9.43 -18.38 14.11
C ASN A 47 -10.14 -17.02 14.16
N ILE A 48 -10.44 -16.44 12.98
CA ILE A 48 -11.21 -15.19 12.86
C ILE A 48 -12.62 -15.38 13.42
N LEU A 49 -13.33 -16.42 12.97
CA LEU A 49 -14.68 -16.73 13.42
C LEU A 49 -14.74 -17.00 14.94
N SER A 50 -13.72 -17.68 15.50
CA SER A 50 -13.62 -17.84 16.95
C SER A 50 -13.50 -16.50 17.66
N SER A 51 -12.63 -15.61 17.19
CA SER A 51 -12.48 -14.27 17.77
C SER A 51 -13.76 -13.42 17.65
N LEU A 52 -14.48 -13.52 16.53
CA LEU A 52 -15.75 -12.82 16.33
C LEU A 52 -16.86 -13.34 17.26
N ASN A 53 -16.87 -14.65 17.50
CA ASN A 53 -17.77 -15.28 18.43
C ASN A 53 -17.45 -14.85 19.89
N ASP A 54 -16.18 -14.83 20.27
CA ASP A 54 -15.71 -14.38 21.60
C ASP A 54 -16.06 -12.91 21.87
N LEU A 55 -16.07 -12.08 20.82
CA LEU A 55 -16.51 -10.67 20.85
C LEU A 55 -18.04 -10.51 20.84
N GLY A 56 -18.81 -11.59 20.70
CA GLY A 56 -20.25 -11.55 20.60
C GLY A 56 -20.77 -10.81 19.35
N ILE A 57 -20.01 -10.81 18.27
CA ILE A 57 -20.42 -10.27 16.98
C ILE A 57 -21.22 -11.30 16.20
N ILE A 58 -20.83 -12.58 16.32
CA ILE A 58 -21.56 -13.71 15.77
C ILE A 58 -21.88 -14.73 16.88
N ASP A 59 -22.90 -15.56 16.65
CA ASP A 59 -23.15 -16.79 17.40
C ASP A 59 -22.76 -17.98 16.53
N TRP A 60 -21.76 -18.75 16.97
CA TRP A 60 -21.24 -19.88 16.21
C TRP A 60 -21.63 -21.21 16.84
N GLN A 61 -22.66 -21.85 16.27
CA GLN A 61 -23.17 -23.15 16.72
C GLN A 61 -22.98 -24.21 15.63
N GLY A 62 -22.01 -25.07 15.80
CA GLY A 62 -21.72 -26.16 14.86
C GLY A 62 -21.36 -25.66 13.47
N ARG A 63 -22.25 -25.79 12.50
CA ARG A 63 -22.04 -25.28 11.11
C ARG A 63 -22.65 -23.91 10.87
N VAL A 64 -23.56 -23.46 11.73
CA VAL A 64 -24.30 -22.21 11.61
C VAL A 64 -23.52 -21.08 12.30
N LYS A 65 -23.49 -19.93 11.70
CA LYS A 65 -22.86 -18.70 12.20
C LYS A 65 -23.80 -17.54 11.95
N THR A 66 -24.50 -17.09 12.98
CA THR A 66 -25.51 -16.04 12.88
C THR A 66 -24.93 -14.70 13.33
N ILE A 67 -25.17 -13.66 12.57
CA ILE A 67 -24.76 -12.29 12.92
C ILE A 67 -25.62 -11.79 14.08
N LEU A 68 -25.00 -11.48 15.21
CA LEU A 68 -25.68 -10.95 16.39
C LEU A 68 -25.74 -9.42 16.41
N ARG A 69 -24.72 -8.79 15.87
CA ARG A 69 -24.57 -7.33 15.78
C ARG A 69 -23.50 -6.91 14.78
N HIS A 70 -23.54 -5.66 14.35
CA HIS A 70 -22.48 -5.04 13.56
C HIS A 70 -21.25 -4.72 14.40
N SER A 71 -20.13 -4.52 13.72
CA SER A 71 -18.85 -4.19 14.34
C SER A 71 -18.84 -2.75 14.92
N LYS A 72 -18.01 -2.53 15.94
CA LYS A 72 -17.66 -1.18 16.40
C LYS A 72 -16.31 -0.77 15.85
N LYS A 73 -16.10 0.54 15.61
CA LYS A 73 -14.83 1.07 15.10
C LYS A 73 -13.62 0.63 15.96
N ALA A 74 -13.79 0.52 17.27
CA ALA A 74 -12.74 0.11 18.21
C ALA A 74 -12.38 -1.40 18.12
N GLU A 75 -13.19 -2.21 17.45
CA GLU A 75 -12.96 -3.66 17.30
C GLU A 75 -12.15 -3.97 16.03
N ARG A 76 -11.95 -2.97 15.17
CA ARG A 76 -11.15 -3.08 13.95
C ARG A 76 -9.67 -2.86 14.22
N PHE A 77 -8.86 -3.65 13.60
CA PHE A 77 -7.42 -3.39 13.55
C PHE A 77 -7.15 -2.15 12.70
N SER A 78 -6.24 -1.31 13.15
CA SER A 78 -5.83 -0.12 12.40
C SER A 78 -5.09 -0.49 11.11
N ASP A 79 -5.07 0.41 10.12
CA ASP A 79 -4.30 0.23 8.87
C ASP A 79 -2.82 -0.06 9.17
N ARG A 80 -2.27 0.55 10.21
CA ARG A 80 -0.90 0.28 10.65
C ARG A 80 -0.68 -1.17 11.10
N GLU A 81 -1.72 -1.86 11.56
CA GLU A 81 -1.63 -3.25 12.01
C GLU A 81 -1.93 -4.25 10.92
N THR A 82 -2.72 -3.87 9.92
CA THR A 82 -3.11 -4.68 8.77
C THR A 82 -2.15 -4.56 7.59
N SER A 83 -1.43 -3.43 7.44
CA SER A 83 -0.45 -3.26 6.37
C SER A 83 0.62 -4.35 6.39
N PRO A 84 0.95 -4.94 5.25
CA PRO A 84 2.03 -5.90 5.13
C PRO A 84 3.34 -5.37 5.70
N VAL A 85 4.14 -6.23 6.31
CA VAL A 85 5.46 -5.85 6.86
C VAL A 85 6.37 -5.31 5.75
N SER A 86 6.19 -5.78 4.49
CA SER A 86 6.88 -5.28 3.31
C SER A 86 6.63 -3.80 3.06
N GLU A 87 5.37 -3.35 3.10
CA GLU A 87 5.03 -1.92 2.90
C GLU A 87 5.62 -1.03 4.01
N LYS A 88 5.61 -1.51 5.26
CA LYS A 88 6.24 -0.79 6.37
C LYS A 88 7.74 -0.64 6.22
N ILE A 89 8.42 -1.68 5.72
CA ILE A 89 9.87 -1.62 5.45
C ILE A 89 10.13 -0.68 4.30
N GLU A 90 9.33 -0.75 3.25
CA GLU A 90 9.46 0.06 2.04
C GLU A 90 9.41 1.56 2.35
N GLY A 91 8.38 1.99 3.07
CA GLY A 91 8.29 3.37 3.53
C GLY A 91 9.45 3.80 4.42
N LYS A 92 9.81 3.00 5.43
CA LYS A 92 10.94 3.28 6.32
C LYS A 92 12.28 3.30 5.59
N PHE A 93 12.46 2.44 4.59
CA PHE A 93 13.69 2.37 3.81
C PHE A 93 13.84 3.60 2.92
N LEU A 94 12.77 4.01 2.22
CA LEU A 94 12.80 5.23 1.41
C LEU A 94 12.99 6.47 2.26
N GLU A 95 12.29 6.57 3.38
CA GLU A 95 12.49 7.65 4.34
C GLU A 95 13.95 7.70 4.83
N TRP A 96 14.52 6.56 5.19
CA TRP A 96 15.91 6.47 5.63
C TRP A 96 16.90 6.89 4.53
N ILE A 97 16.71 6.45 3.28
CA ILE A 97 17.58 6.87 2.17
C ILE A 97 17.49 8.37 1.93
N LEU A 98 16.29 8.91 1.91
CA LEU A 98 16.04 10.29 1.54
C LEU A 98 16.36 11.27 2.66
N GLN A 99 16.08 10.92 3.93
CA GLN A 99 16.39 11.77 5.09
C GLN A 99 17.82 11.63 5.58
N GLY A 100 18.45 10.49 5.33
CA GLY A 100 19.79 10.18 5.82
C GLY A 100 20.90 10.68 4.92
N ASP A 101 20.59 11.34 3.80
CA ASP A 101 21.56 11.77 2.78
C ASP A 101 22.58 10.64 2.45
N ILE A 102 22.05 9.43 2.30
CA ILE A 102 22.86 8.23 2.15
C ILE A 102 23.54 8.24 0.78
N PRO A 103 24.87 8.31 0.73
CA PRO A 103 25.57 8.46 -0.54
C PRO A 103 25.40 7.23 -1.44
N PRO A 104 25.39 7.43 -2.77
CA PRO A 104 25.45 6.34 -3.73
C PRO A 104 26.62 5.39 -3.44
N ASN A 105 26.45 4.12 -3.75
CA ASN A 105 27.38 3.02 -3.49
C ASN A 105 27.57 2.65 -2.00
N THR A 106 26.72 3.13 -1.11
CA THR A 106 26.68 2.66 0.28
C THR A 106 26.32 1.18 0.34
N GLN A 107 27.10 0.41 1.10
CA GLN A 107 26.82 -1.00 1.34
C GLN A 107 25.68 -1.14 2.35
N LEU A 108 24.70 -2.00 2.02
CA LEU A 108 23.56 -2.29 2.86
C LEU A 108 23.76 -3.63 3.57
N ASN A 109 23.74 -3.60 4.90
CA ASN A 109 23.87 -4.79 5.74
C ASN A 109 22.49 -5.27 6.18
N GLU A 110 22.09 -6.49 5.79
CA GLU A 110 20.78 -7.08 6.13
C GLU A 110 20.53 -7.12 7.65
N LEU A 111 21.55 -7.37 8.46
CA LEU A 111 21.41 -7.45 9.92
C LEU A 111 21.22 -6.08 10.57
N GLU A 112 21.95 -5.07 10.07
CA GLU A 112 21.83 -3.68 10.54
C GLU A 112 20.46 -3.11 10.18
N LEU A 113 20.01 -3.29 8.93
CA LEU A 113 18.68 -2.89 8.48
C LEU A 113 17.57 -3.60 9.28
N ALA A 114 17.76 -4.89 9.59
CA ALA A 114 16.80 -5.63 10.39
C ALA A 114 16.64 -5.04 11.80
N ARG A 115 17.74 -4.64 12.43
CA ARG A 115 17.73 -3.95 13.73
C ARG A 115 17.12 -2.55 13.64
N GLN A 116 17.52 -1.80 12.62
CA GLN A 116 17.05 -0.43 12.42
C GLN A 116 15.53 -0.36 12.18
N PHE A 117 14.99 -1.29 11.40
CA PHE A 117 13.57 -1.32 11.05
C PHE A 117 12.70 -2.19 11.98
N ASP A 118 13.32 -2.83 12.97
CA ASP A 118 12.66 -3.74 13.93
C ASP A 118 11.90 -4.88 13.22
N VAL A 119 12.63 -5.61 12.34
CA VAL A 119 12.10 -6.73 11.57
C VAL A 119 13.11 -7.88 11.50
N GLY A 120 12.66 -9.04 11.01
CA GLY A 120 13.55 -10.19 10.79
C GLY A 120 14.49 -9.98 9.58
N THR A 121 15.71 -10.55 9.64
CA THR A 121 16.67 -10.51 8.51
C THR A 121 16.13 -11.17 7.24
N SER A 122 15.30 -12.22 7.37
CA SER A 122 14.63 -12.84 6.22
C SER A 122 13.67 -11.85 5.53
N THR A 123 12.97 -11.03 6.32
CA THR A 123 12.05 -10.02 5.80
C THR A 123 12.81 -8.91 5.07
N VAL A 124 13.94 -8.45 5.64
CA VAL A 124 14.83 -7.49 4.96
C VAL A 124 15.34 -8.06 3.64
N ARG A 125 15.78 -9.31 3.62
CA ARG A 125 16.28 -9.96 2.41
C ARG A 125 15.21 -10.06 1.33
N GLU A 126 14.00 -10.50 1.67
CA GLU A 126 12.86 -10.56 0.76
C GLU A 126 12.54 -9.16 0.20
N PHE A 127 12.54 -8.13 1.05
CA PHE A 127 12.36 -6.75 0.67
C PHE A 127 13.45 -6.28 -0.30
N LEU A 128 14.74 -6.45 0.04
CA LEU A 128 15.85 -6.04 -0.82
C LEU A 128 15.83 -6.74 -2.19
N ILE A 129 15.46 -8.03 -2.24
CA ILE A 129 15.27 -8.77 -3.50
C ILE A 129 14.14 -8.14 -4.32
N SER A 130 12.98 -7.91 -3.71
CA SER A 130 11.84 -7.29 -4.37
C SER A 130 12.16 -5.89 -4.88
N PHE A 131 12.80 -5.09 -4.03
CA PHE A 131 13.06 -3.68 -4.29
C PHE A 131 14.22 -3.45 -5.28
N SER A 132 15.14 -4.42 -5.42
CA SER A 132 16.27 -4.31 -6.37
C SER A 132 15.85 -4.20 -7.84
N ARG A 133 14.65 -4.68 -8.20
CA ARG A 133 14.12 -4.57 -9.56
C ARG A 133 13.82 -3.12 -9.99
N PHE A 134 13.76 -2.19 -9.03
CA PHE A 134 13.53 -0.77 -9.32
C PHE A 134 14.82 0.04 -9.50
N GLY A 135 15.98 -0.62 -9.47
CA GLY A 135 17.27 0.00 -9.77
C GLY A 135 17.87 0.87 -8.67
N LEU A 136 17.15 1.14 -7.55
CA LEU A 136 17.68 1.89 -6.40
C LEU A 136 18.73 1.12 -5.61
N ILE A 137 18.64 -0.19 -5.60
CA ILE A 137 19.62 -1.08 -4.97
C ILE A 137 20.01 -2.19 -5.92
N GLU A 138 21.22 -2.67 -5.80
CA GLU A 138 21.71 -3.81 -6.57
C GLU A 138 22.41 -4.83 -5.68
N LYS A 139 22.38 -6.10 -6.11
CA LYS A 139 23.16 -7.17 -5.48
C LYS A 139 24.43 -7.42 -6.28
N LYS A 140 25.58 -7.12 -5.70
CA LYS A 140 26.91 -7.38 -6.30
C LYS A 140 27.27 -8.88 -6.25
N LEU A 141 28.21 -9.28 -7.11
CA LEU A 141 28.68 -10.68 -7.24
C LEU A 141 29.08 -11.34 -5.91
N ASN A 142 29.53 -10.57 -4.91
CA ASN A 142 29.92 -11.08 -3.58
C ASN A 142 28.74 -11.12 -2.58
N HIS A 143 27.50 -11.22 -3.06
CA HIS A 143 26.27 -11.21 -2.26
C HIS A 143 26.05 -9.94 -1.41
N ARG A 144 26.76 -8.87 -1.68
CA ARG A 144 26.60 -7.57 -1.01
C ARG A 144 25.50 -6.76 -1.68
N TRP A 145 24.65 -6.19 -0.88
CA TRP A 145 23.68 -5.20 -1.34
C TRP A 145 24.33 -3.82 -1.36
N VAL A 146 24.06 -3.05 -2.39
CA VAL A 146 24.60 -1.71 -2.59
C VAL A 146 23.48 -0.77 -2.98
N LEU A 147 23.39 0.38 -2.31
CA LEU A 147 22.50 1.45 -2.68
C LEU A 147 23.07 2.17 -3.91
N ARG A 148 22.34 2.22 -4.99
CA ARG A 148 22.67 3.03 -6.19
C ARG A 148 22.43 4.51 -5.93
N GLY A 149 21.48 4.80 -5.04
CA GLY A 149 21.10 6.15 -4.66
C GLY A 149 20.03 6.75 -5.58
N PHE A 150 19.37 7.75 -5.07
CA PHE A 150 18.40 8.54 -5.82
C PHE A 150 19.13 9.69 -6.51
N THR A 151 19.74 9.43 -7.67
CA THR A 151 20.47 10.44 -8.44
C THR A 151 19.51 11.21 -9.36
N LYS A 152 19.97 12.35 -9.87
CA LYS A 152 19.21 13.13 -10.87
C LYS A 152 18.93 12.31 -12.13
N GLU A 153 19.89 11.52 -12.56
CA GLU A 153 19.75 10.64 -13.73
C GLU A 153 18.67 9.60 -13.48
N TYR A 154 18.68 8.96 -12.30
CA TYR A 154 17.64 8.00 -11.91
C TYR A 154 16.25 8.63 -11.89
N ALA A 155 16.11 9.83 -11.33
CA ALA A 155 14.85 10.54 -11.28
C ALA A 155 14.32 10.88 -12.70
N LEU A 156 15.21 11.28 -13.62
CA LEU A 156 14.85 11.56 -15.02
C LEU A 156 14.43 10.28 -15.76
N GLU A 157 15.16 9.19 -15.59
CA GLU A 157 14.81 7.89 -16.18
C GLU A 157 13.45 7.39 -15.66
N LEU A 158 13.19 7.52 -14.36
CA LEU A 158 11.93 7.14 -13.75
C LEU A 158 10.77 8.00 -14.24
N SER A 159 10.98 9.32 -14.37
CA SER A 159 9.99 10.25 -14.92
C SER A 159 9.64 9.91 -16.37
N TYR A 160 10.61 9.51 -17.18
CA TYR A 160 10.37 9.08 -18.55
C TYR A 160 9.52 7.80 -18.63
N VAL A 161 9.78 6.81 -17.77
CA VAL A 161 8.97 5.60 -17.68
C VAL A 161 7.54 5.93 -17.23
N ARG A 162 7.40 6.82 -16.24
CA ARG A 162 6.10 7.30 -15.78
C ARG A 162 5.32 7.96 -16.93
N GLU A 163 5.94 8.86 -17.68
CA GLU A 163 5.33 9.53 -18.81
C GLU A 163 4.81 8.54 -19.85
N MET A 164 5.57 7.49 -20.19
CA MET A 164 5.11 6.46 -21.13
C MET A 164 3.84 5.77 -20.65
N PHE A 165 3.75 5.41 -19.36
CA PHE A 165 2.57 4.77 -18.80
C PHE A 165 1.37 5.69 -18.76
N GLU A 166 1.59 6.94 -18.37
CA GLU A 166 0.53 7.94 -18.28
C GLU A 166 -0.02 8.34 -19.65
N LEU A 167 0.82 8.50 -20.64
CA LEU A 167 0.36 8.77 -22.02
C LEU A 167 -0.47 7.62 -22.59
N ASP A 168 -0.09 6.36 -22.30
CA ASP A 168 -0.89 5.20 -22.68
C ASP A 168 -2.23 5.17 -21.92
N ALA A 169 -2.20 5.44 -20.61
CA ALA A 169 -3.39 5.49 -19.78
C ALA A 169 -4.36 6.60 -20.23
N VAL A 170 -3.86 7.80 -20.51
CA VAL A 170 -4.68 8.93 -20.99
C VAL A 170 -5.35 8.60 -22.33
N ARG A 171 -4.65 7.96 -23.27
CA ARG A 171 -5.25 7.51 -24.55
C ARG A 171 -6.42 6.56 -24.31
N ASN A 172 -6.28 5.63 -23.39
CA ASN A 172 -7.37 4.72 -23.04
C ASN A 172 -8.49 5.44 -22.27
N PHE A 173 -8.14 6.46 -21.48
CA PHE A 173 -9.08 7.19 -20.64
C PHE A 173 -10.06 8.03 -21.47
N VAL A 174 -9.57 8.72 -22.51
CA VAL A 174 -10.40 9.58 -23.38
C VAL A 174 -11.41 8.79 -24.22
N ASP A 175 -11.23 7.49 -24.35
CA ASP A 175 -12.15 6.61 -25.05
C ASP A 175 -13.31 6.12 -24.15
N PHE A 176 -13.33 6.49 -22.86
CA PHE A 176 -14.42 6.12 -21.98
C PHE A 176 -15.68 6.93 -22.25
N PRO A 177 -16.86 6.30 -22.08
CA PRO A 177 -18.13 7.03 -22.08
C PRO A 177 -18.15 8.14 -21.03
N ASP A 178 -18.89 9.22 -21.31
CA ASP A 178 -18.99 10.39 -20.42
C ASP A 178 -19.53 10.06 -19.02
N ASP A 179 -20.29 8.97 -18.88
CA ASP A 179 -20.84 8.47 -17.61
C ASP A 179 -19.92 7.47 -16.87
N HIS A 180 -18.69 7.26 -17.36
CA HIS A 180 -17.78 6.32 -16.71
C HIS A 180 -17.33 6.85 -15.33
N PRO A 181 -17.36 6.02 -14.25
CA PRO A 181 -17.06 6.46 -12.88
C PRO A 181 -15.65 7.06 -12.67
N ALA A 182 -14.74 6.83 -13.61
CA ALA A 182 -13.40 7.41 -13.55
C ALA A 182 -13.40 8.92 -13.74
N TRP A 183 -14.34 9.48 -14.54
CA TRP A 183 -14.49 10.93 -14.72
C TRP A 183 -14.87 11.61 -13.41
N GLU A 184 -15.85 11.07 -12.69
CA GLU A 184 -16.24 11.58 -11.37
C GLU A 184 -15.07 11.60 -10.36
N LYS A 185 -14.16 10.61 -10.44
CA LYS A 185 -12.94 10.61 -9.61
C LYS A 185 -11.99 11.73 -9.99
N LEU A 186 -11.82 12.00 -11.29
CA LEU A 186 -10.96 13.10 -11.75
C LEU A 186 -11.54 14.47 -11.38
N ASP A 187 -12.85 14.66 -11.52
CA ASP A 187 -13.52 15.89 -11.14
C ASP A 187 -13.31 16.21 -9.65
N ARG A 188 -13.47 15.21 -8.79
CA ARG A 188 -13.18 15.37 -7.35
C ARG A 188 -11.72 15.71 -7.07
N LEU A 189 -10.79 15.08 -7.79
CA LEU A 189 -9.37 15.37 -7.66
C LEU A 189 -9.05 16.80 -8.14
N GLU A 190 -9.68 17.28 -9.21
CA GLU A 190 -9.56 18.66 -9.67
C GLU A 190 -10.02 19.65 -8.60
N GLU A 191 -11.17 19.41 -7.98
CA GLU A 191 -11.68 20.24 -6.88
C GLU A 191 -10.73 20.25 -5.68
N GLU A 192 -10.19 19.09 -5.30
CA GLU A 192 -9.22 18.97 -4.21
C GLU A 192 -7.93 19.75 -4.55
N HIS A 193 -7.42 19.69 -5.79
CA HIS A 193 -6.25 20.47 -6.23
C HIS A 193 -6.53 21.97 -6.19
N ARG A 194 -7.69 22.43 -6.65
CA ARG A 194 -8.09 23.83 -6.58
C ARG A 194 -8.16 24.31 -5.13
N SER A 195 -8.79 23.53 -4.26
CA SER A 195 -8.85 23.83 -2.82
C SER A 195 -7.47 23.83 -2.16
N LEU A 196 -6.56 22.96 -2.58
CA LEU A 196 -5.19 22.93 -2.07
C LEU A 196 -4.41 24.17 -2.55
N LEU A 197 -4.60 24.60 -3.79
CA LEU A 197 -3.95 25.78 -4.36
C LEU A 197 -4.23 27.04 -3.53
N ASP A 198 -5.48 27.22 -3.08
CA ASP A 198 -5.88 28.35 -2.24
C ASP A 198 -5.20 28.37 -0.85
N HIS A 199 -4.64 27.21 -0.43
CA HIS A 199 -4.02 27.01 0.89
C HIS A 199 -2.60 26.45 0.79
N ILE A 200 -1.95 26.56 -0.35
CA ILE A 200 -0.68 25.87 -0.66
C ILE A 200 0.44 26.21 0.33
N GLU A 201 0.53 27.47 0.78
CA GLU A 201 1.55 27.92 1.71
C GLU A 201 1.51 27.18 3.06
N THR A 202 0.34 26.76 3.50
CA THR A 202 0.14 26.10 4.80
C THR A 202 -0.09 24.60 4.70
N ARG A 203 -0.50 24.09 3.52
CA ARG A 203 -0.91 22.69 3.31
C ARG A 203 -0.14 22.00 2.19
N PHE A 204 1.00 22.52 1.79
CA PHE A 204 1.80 21.97 0.69
C PHE A 204 2.14 20.47 0.87
N SER A 205 2.27 19.98 2.11
CA SER A 205 2.56 18.58 2.40
C SER A 205 1.49 17.60 1.86
N ARG A 206 0.27 18.10 1.62
CA ARG A 206 -0.81 17.31 1.02
C ARG A 206 -0.68 17.15 -0.50
N PHE A 207 0.18 17.95 -1.14
CA PHE A 207 0.34 17.90 -2.59
C PHE A 207 0.83 16.52 -3.06
N SER A 208 1.82 15.95 -2.40
CA SER A 208 2.39 14.65 -2.80
C SER A 208 1.38 13.49 -2.74
N GLU A 209 0.47 13.51 -1.75
CA GLU A 209 -0.61 12.54 -1.66
C GLU A 209 -1.64 12.72 -2.77
N LEU A 210 -2.01 13.98 -3.03
CA LEU A 210 -2.98 14.32 -4.04
C LEU A 210 -2.47 14.03 -5.46
N ASP A 211 -1.19 14.35 -5.73
CA ASP A 211 -0.48 14.03 -6.95
C ASP A 211 -0.45 12.51 -7.19
N ALA A 212 -0.08 11.73 -6.18
CA ALA A 212 -0.09 10.27 -6.27
C ALA A 212 -1.49 9.70 -6.60
N ARG A 213 -2.55 10.24 -5.98
CA ARG A 213 -3.94 9.85 -6.26
C ARG A 213 -4.37 10.20 -7.68
N PHE A 214 -3.96 11.34 -8.19
CA PHE A 214 -4.22 11.75 -9.58
C PHE A 214 -3.60 10.76 -10.57
N HIS A 215 -2.31 10.48 -10.44
CA HIS A 215 -1.61 9.56 -11.33
C HIS A 215 -2.11 8.11 -11.21
N ALA A 216 -2.42 7.66 -9.99
CA ALA A 216 -3.05 6.36 -9.78
C ALA A 216 -4.44 6.26 -10.43
N THR A 217 -5.21 7.35 -10.42
CA THR A 217 -6.53 7.39 -11.09
C THR A 217 -6.38 7.28 -12.59
N LEU A 218 -5.43 8.01 -13.20
CA LEU A 218 -5.14 7.91 -14.63
C LEU A 218 -4.72 6.49 -15.03
N THR A 219 -3.78 5.89 -14.30
CA THR A 219 -3.23 4.58 -14.63
C THR A 219 -4.16 3.42 -14.27
N SER A 220 -5.14 3.63 -13.37
CA SER A 220 -6.11 2.59 -12.96
C SER A 220 -6.98 2.06 -14.11
N VAL A 221 -7.07 2.81 -15.21
CA VAL A 221 -7.82 2.39 -16.40
C VAL A 221 -7.02 1.47 -17.32
N SER A 222 -5.70 1.40 -17.12
CA SER A 222 -4.85 0.48 -17.86
C SER A 222 -5.14 -0.95 -17.41
N LYS A 223 -5.48 -1.82 -18.37
CA LYS A 223 -5.64 -3.26 -18.12
C LYS A 223 -4.30 -4.00 -18.07
N ASN A 224 -3.18 -3.26 -18.04
CA ASN A 224 -1.85 -3.80 -18.03
C ASN A 224 -1.33 -3.93 -16.60
N ARG A 225 -1.24 -5.17 -16.10
CA ARG A 225 -0.74 -5.46 -14.75
C ARG A 225 0.65 -4.90 -14.44
N PHE A 226 1.52 -4.78 -15.48
CA PHE A 226 2.85 -4.20 -15.29
C PHE A 226 2.79 -2.71 -15.03
N VAL A 227 1.87 -2.00 -15.67
CA VAL A 227 1.63 -0.57 -15.39
C VAL A 227 1.23 -0.38 -13.94
N THR A 228 0.30 -1.20 -13.43
CA THR A 228 -0.15 -1.13 -12.03
C THR A 228 1.00 -1.38 -11.05
N GLU A 229 1.76 -2.47 -11.24
CA GLU A 229 2.91 -2.81 -10.37
C GLU A 229 3.99 -1.73 -10.35
N PHE A 230 4.29 -1.13 -11.50
CA PHE A 230 5.29 -0.06 -11.59
C PHE A 230 4.77 1.27 -11.04
N GLN A 231 3.49 1.58 -11.25
CA GLN A 231 2.90 2.82 -10.78
C GLN A 231 2.92 2.96 -9.26
N ASP A 232 2.63 1.91 -8.53
CA ASP A 232 2.65 1.92 -7.07
C ASP A 232 4.03 2.35 -6.53
N ILE A 233 5.09 1.81 -7.14
CA ILE A 233 6.46 2.14 -6.74
C ILE A 233 6.91 3.52 -7.21
N ILE A 234 6.57 3.89 -8.44
CA ILE A 234 6.86 5.23 -8.96
C ILE A 234 6.20 6.27 -8.06
N SER A 235 4.93 6.08 -7.72
CA SER A 235 4.20 6.97 -6.83
C SER A 235 4.84 7.05 -5.44
N LEU A 236 5.28 5.92 -4.88
CA LEU A 236 5.95 5.86 -3.60
C LEU A 236 7.28 6.63 -3.61
N ILE A 237 8.11 6.43 -4.64
CA ILE A 237 9.40 7.12 -4.77
C ILE A 237 9.20 8.64 -4.91
N PHE A 238 8.27 9.08 -5.75
CA PHE A 238 7.97 10.50 -5.90
C PHE A 238 7.34 11.10 -4.65
N HIS A 239 6.48 10.38 -3.96
CA HIS A 239 5.90 10.82 -2.69
C HIS A 239 7.00 11.18 -1.67
N PHE A 240 7.97 10.30 -1.47
CA PHE A 240 9.09 10.56 -0.56
C PHE A 240 10.03 11.65 -1.08
N HIS A 241 10.27 11.72 -2.39
CA HIS A 241 11.11 12.76 -2.98
C HIS A 241 10.50 14.17 -2.79
N TYR A 242 9.19 14.33 -3.00
CA TYR A 242 8.51 15.61 -2.77
C TYR A 242 8.54 16.04 -1.30
N GLN A 243 8.51 15.10 -0.37
CA GLN A 243 8.60 15.42 1.05
C GLN A 243 10.02 15.86 1.46
N TRP A 244 11.03 15.33 0.79
CA TRP A 244 12.44 15.65 1.06
C TRP A 244 12.81 17.08 0.63
N ASN A 245 12.58 17.44 -0.62
CA ASN A 245 12.98 18.74 -1.17
C ASN A 245 12.41 19.94 -0.42
N LYS A 246 11.40 19.78 0.40
CA LYS A 246 10.78 20.88 1.15
C LYS A 246 11.34 21.11 2.54
N LYS A 247 12.15 20.19 3.07
CA LYS A 247 12.88 20.44 4.31
C LYS A 247 14.11 21.31 4.07
N ASP A 248 14.75 21.19 2.90
CA ASP A 248 15.94 21.95 2.54
C ASP A 248 15.65 23.34 1.95
N GLU A 249 14.46 23.58 1.40
CA GLU A 249 14.05 24.90 0.89
C GLU A 249 13.69 25.92 1.99
N LYS A 250 13.76 25.55 3.26
CA LYS A 250 13.48 26.43 4.40
C LYS A 250 14.73 26.92 5.14
N GLU A 251 15.94 26.49 4.72
CA GLU A 251 17.22 27.06 5.14
C GLU A 251 17.79 27.96 4.03
#